data_bb9ac686c5a25c53c1ff9071ca91ae16
#
_entry.id   bb9ac686c5a25c53c1ff9071ca91ae16
#
_cell.length_a   1.000
_cell.length_b   1.000
_cell.length_c   1.000
_cell.angle_alpha   90.00
_cell.angle_beta   90.00
_cell.angle_gamma   90.00
#
_symmetry.space_group_name_H-M   'P 1'
#
loop_
_entity.id
_entity.type
_entity.pdbx_description
1 polymer ?
#
loop_
_entity_poly.entity_id
_entity_poly.type
_entity_poly.pdbx_seq_one_letter_code
_entity_poly.pdbx_strand_id
1 'polypeptide(L)'
;MRTLFLLGACLLMAACTGRSSQASNGDETKPVITVTLEPQRYFTEAIAGDKFKVVSMVPKGSSPETYDPIPQQLVSLGDSKAYFRIGYIGFEQTWMDRLMNNTPHIQVFDTSKGIDLILNNDDHGHAHGHNSHDGHIHAVEP
;
A
#
# COMPACT_ATOMS: atom_id res chain seq x y z
N MET A 1 13.61 -74.68 7.54
CA MET A 1 14.32 -73.62 6.79
C MET A 1 13.42 -72.72 5.89
N ARG A 2 12.17 -73.04 5.68
CA ARG A 2 11.24 -72.23 4.82
C ARG A 2 10.55 -71.07 5.55
N THR A 3 10.51 -71.11 6.88
CA THR A 3 9.85 -70.07 7.70
C THR A 3 10.77 -68.91 8.04
N LEU A 4 12.11 -69.06 7.90
CA LEU A 4 13.07 -68.01 8.18
C LEU A 4 13.21 -67.01 7.01
N PHE A 5 12.82 -67.42 5.78
CA PHE A 5 12.86 -66.54 4.59
C PHE A 5 11.69 -65.58 4.48
N LEU A 6 10.60 -65.87 5.15
CA LEU A 6 9.41 -65.00 5.12
C LEU A 6 9.47 -63.83 6.10
N LEU A 7 10.32 -63.89 7.14
CA LEU A 7 10.51 -62.76 8.07
C LEU A 7 11.48 -61.70 7.55
N GLY A 8 12.37 -62.07 6.58
CA GLY A 8 13.34 -61.13 6.00
C GLY A 8 12.73 -60.18 4.93
N ALA A 9 11.61 -60.57 4.32
CA ALA A 9 11.01 -59.81 3.23
C ALA A 9 10.10 -58.62 3.70
N CYS A 10 9.69 -58.60 4.98
CA CYS A 10 8.82 -57.53 5.53
C CYS A 10 9.54 -56.29 6.02
N LEU A 11 10.88 -56.31 6.10
CA LEU A 11 11.66 -55.20 6.70
C LEU A 11 12.17 -54.16 5.67
N LEU A 12 11.88 -54.31 4.37
CA LEU A 12 12.38 -53.46 3.32
C LEU A 12 11.34 -52.47 2.73
N MET A 13 10.16 -52.39 3.29
CA MET A 13 9.09 -51.53 2.79
C MET A 13 8.87 -50.21 3.62
N ALA A 14 9.79 -49.84 4.51
CA ALA A 14 9.63 -48.72 5.42
C ALA A 14 10.50 -47.46 5.03
N ALA A 15 10.96 -47.36 3.77
CA ALA A 15 11.84 -46.26 3.37
C ALA A 15 11.33 -45.42 2.22
N CYS A 16 9.99 -45.22 2.10
CA CYS A 16 9.40 -44.22 1.25
C CYS A 16 8.41 -43.36 2.05
N THR A 17 8.86 -42.77 3.16
CA THR A 17 8.24 -41.54 3.62
C THR A 17 8.73 -40.46 2.67
N GLY A 18 7.99 -40.33 1.56
CA GLY A 18 8.07 -39.17 0.70
C GLY A 18 7.95 -37.94 1.58
N ARG A 19 9.01 -37.18 1.66
CA ARG A 19 9.02 -35.82 2.19
C ARG A 19 8.09 -35.05 1.26
N SER A 20 6.79 -35.09 1.53
CA SER A 20 5.86 -34.15 0.95
C SER A 20 6.41 -32.78 1.34
N SER A 21 6.99 -32.10 0.37
CA SER A 21 7.22 -30.67 0.46
C SER A 21 5.86 -30.06 0.71
N GLN A 22 5.52 -29.95 1.98
CA GLN A 22 4.46 -29.06 2.42
C GLN A 22 4.87 -27.71 1.87
N ALA A 23 4.23 -27.30 0.76
CA ALA A 23 4.21 -25.92 0.34
C ALA A 23 3.71 -25.17 1.57
N SER A 24 4.63 -24.68 2.37
CA SER A 24 4.34 -23.87 3.53
C SER A 24 3.50 -22.69 3.02
N ASN A 25 2.31 -22.55 3.53
CA ASN A 25 1.53 -21.32 3.50
C ASN A 25 2.32 -20.25 4.28
N GLY A 26 3.52 -19.92 3.81
CA GLY A 26 4.47 -19.02 4.47
C GLY A 26 4.03 -17.57 4.42
N ASP A 27 2.90 -17.28 3.78
CA ASP A 27 2.42 -15.92 3.59
C ASP A 27 1.48 -15.45 4.73
N GLU A 28 0.79 -16.38 5.41
CA GLU A 28 -0.13 -16.02 6.52
C GLU A 28 0.57 -15.74 7.86
N THR A 29 1.82 -16.16 8.02
CA THR A 29 2.56 -15.99 9.28
C THR A 29 3.50 -14.79 9.29
N LYS A 30 3.74 -14.15 8.12
CA LYS A 30 4.66 -13.02 8.04
C LYS A 30 4.00 -11.75 8.59
N PRO A 31 4.73 -10.95 9.39
CA PRO A 31 4.22 -9.66 9.82
C PRO A 31 3.99 -8.76 8.61
N VAL A 32 2.90 -7.99 8.65
CA VAL A 32 2.47 -7.13 7.54
C VAL A 32 3.06 -5.72 7.71
N ILE A 33 3.56 -5.17 6.62
CA ILE A 33 3.86 -3.74 6.46
C ILE A 33 2.90 -3.20 5.41
N THR A 34 2.22 -2.11 5.74
CA THR A 34 1.39 -1.38 4.78
C THR A 34 2.14 -0.15 4.28
N VAL A 35 2.04 0.11 3.00
CA VAL A 35 2.57 1.29 2.34
C VAL A 35 1.45 2.02 1.61
N THR A 36 1.63 3.28 1.27
CA THR A 36 0.58 4.02 0.57
C THR A 36 0.49 3.63 -0.89
N LEU A 37 1.61 3.58 -1.61
CA LEU A 37 1.66 3.40 -3.07
C LEU A 37 2.41 2.14 -3.51
N GLU A 38 2.05 1.62 -4.69
CA GLU A 38 2.73 0.46 -5.31
C GLU A 38 4.24 0.63 -5.50
N PRO A 39 4.79 1.79 -5.90
CA PRO A 39 6.23 1.99 -5.95
C PRO A 39 6.91 1.79 -4.59
N GLN A 40 6.30 2.27 -3.49
CA GLN A 40 6.83 2.03 -2.15
C GLN A 40 6.83 0.54 -1.81
N ARG A 41 5.78 -0.21 -2.22
CA ARG A 41 5.72 -1.66 -2.03
C ARG A 41 6.92 -2.35 -2.67
N TYR A 42 7.21 -2.04 -3.92
CA TYR A 42 8.35 -2.61 -4.63
C TYR A 42 9.69 -2.38 -3.89
N PHE A 43 9.96 -1.15 -3.46
CA PHE A 43 11.19 -0.84 -2.72
C PHE A 43 11.22 -1.47 -1.33
N THR A 44 10.09 -1.50 -0.64
CA THR A 44 9.99 -2.11 0.68
C THR A 44 10.21 -3.63 0.60
N GLU A 45 9.64 -4.31 -0.39
CA GLU A 45 9.89 -5.74 -0.65
C GLU A 45 11.35 -6.02 -0.99
N ALA A 46 11.98 -5.17 -1.81
CA ALA A 46 13.39 -5.32 -2.18
C ALA A 46 14.33 -5.21 -0.96
N ILE A 47 13.99 -4.40 0.03
CA ILE A 47 14.78 -4.21 1.26
C ILE A 47 14.45 -5.28 2.31
N ALA A 48 13.17 -5.55 2.52
CA ALA A 48 12.68 -6.46 3.55
C ALA A 48 12.87 -7.94 3.20
N GLY A 49 12.98 -8.26 1.91
CA GLY A 49 13.04 -9.62 1.40
C GLY A 49 11.78 -10.40 1.76
N ASP A 50 11.98 -11.62 2.23
CA ASP A 50 10.90 -12.55 2.60
C ASP A 50 10.44 -12.45 4.05
N LYS A 51 10.95 -11.47 4.81
CA LYS A 51 10.67 -11.32 6.25
C LYS A 51 9.30 -10.73 6.55
N PHE A 52 8.75 -9.97 5.61
CA PHE A 52 7.49 -9.27 5.75
C PHE A 52 6.59 -9.51 4.52
N LYS A 53 5.30 -9.45 4.76
CA LYS A 53 4.29 -9.26 3.71
C LYS A 53 4.07 -7.76 3.54
N VAL A 54 4.24 -7.24 2.33
CA VAL A 54 4.04 -5.82 2.05
C VAL A 54 2.76 -5.63 1.24
N VAL A 55 1.90 -4.74 1.68
CA VAL A 55 0.62 -4.42 1.02
C VAL A 55 0.53 -2.92 0.73
N SER A 56 -0.09 -2.57 -0.39
CA SER A 56 -0.33 -1.18 -0.78
C SER A 56 -1.78 -0.80 -0.52
N MET A 57 -2.00 0.40 0.04
CA MET A 57 -3.35 0.93 0.26
C MET A 57 -3.99 1.40 -1.04
N VAL A 58 -3.23 2.10 -1.88
CA VAL A 58 -3.71 2.56 -3.19
C VAL A 58 -3.33 1.53 -4.24
N PRO A 59 -4.30 0.80 -4.84
CA PRO A 59 -4.02 -0.23 -5.83
C PRO A 59 -3.41 0.35 -7.11
N LYS A 60 -2.71 -0.51 -7.84
CA LYS A 60 -2.19 -0.17 -9.18
C LYS A 60 -3.32 0.31 -10.09
N GLY A 61 -3.10 1.47 -10.73
CA GLY A 61 -4.06 2.06 -11.66
C GLY A 61 -5.09 2.99 -11.04
N SER A 62 -5.12 3.09 -9.71
CA SER A 62 -5.94 4.09 -9.01
C SER A 62 -5.21 5.42 -8.86
N SER A 63 -5.97 6.52 -8.84
CA SER A 63 -5.42 7.84 -8.57
C SER A 63 -5.15 8.02 -7.07
N PRO A 64 -3.92 8.29 -6.65
CA PRO A 64 -3.61 8.50 -5.25
C PRO A 64 -4.21 9.79 -4.68
N GLU A 65 -4.64 10.70 -5.53
CA GLU A 65 -5.25 11.97 -5.10
C GLU A 65 -6.72 11.81 -4.69
N THR A 66 -7.42 10.83 -5.28
CA THR A 66 -8.88 10.69 -5.12
C THR A 66 -9.33 9.29 -4.71
N TYR A 67 -8.39 8.44 -4.30
CA TYR A 67 -8.71 7.06 -3.93
C TYR A 67 -9.40 6.99 -2.57
N ASP A 68 -10.50 6.24 -2.52
CA ASP A 68 -11.19 5.88 -1.28
C ASP A 68 -10.98 4.39 -0.97
N PRO A 69 -10.47 4.03 0.22
CA PRO A 69 -10.22 2.64 0.56
C PRO A 69 -11.53 1.87 0.78
N ILE A 70 -11.58 0.64 0.29
CA ILE A 70 -12.71 -0.24 0.53
C ILE A 70 -12.66 -0.81 1.96
N PRO A 71 -13.80 -1.20 2.55
CA PRO A 71 -13.87 -1.69 3.94
C PRO A 71 -12.90 -2.83 4.25
N GLN A 72 -12.69 -3.75 3.30
CA GLN A 72 -11.77 -4.86 3.48
C GLN A 72 -10.31 -4.42 3.65
N GLN A 73 -9.91 -3.35 2.98
CA GLN A 73 -8.55 -2.79 3.16
C GLN A 73 -8.37 -2.17 4.55
N LEU A 74 -9.44 -1.55 5.08
CA LEU A 74 -9.42 -0.99 6.42
C LEU A 74 -9.26 -2.09 7.48
N VAL A 75 -9.91 -3.24 7.28
CA VAL A 75 -9.76 -4.42 8.14
C VAL A 75 -8.33 -4.97 8.02
N SER A 76 -7.83 -5.17 6.81
CA SER A 76 -6.49 -5.70 6.56
C SER A 76 -5.39 -4.78 7.09
N LEU A 77 -5.62 -3.47 7.13
CA LEU A 77 -4.70 -2.52 7.74
C LEU A 77 -4.50 -2.82 9.22
N GLY A 78 -5.54 -3.28 9.93
CA GLY A 78 -5.46 -3.64 11.35
C GLY A 78 -4.43 -4.73 11.67
N ASP A 79 -4.06 -5.56 10.71
CA ASP A 79 -3.04 -6.61 10.87
C ASP A 79 -1.61 -6.09 10.71
N SER A 80 -1.44 -4.83 10.31
CA SER A 80 -0.13 -4.25 10.01
C SER A 80 0.65 -3.92 11.27
N LYS A 81 1.97 -4.11 11.21
CA LYS A 81 2.92 -3.68 12.25
C LYS A 81 3.42 -2.27 12.03
N ALA A 82 3.50 -1.87 10.76
CA ALA A 82 3.99 -0.56 10.36
C ALA A 82 3.23 -0.04 9.13
N TYR A 83 3.16 1.28 9.03
CA TYR A 83 2.66 2.00 7.87
C TYR A 83 3.71 2.99 7.38
N PHE A 84 4.12 2.87 6.12
CA PHE A 84 5.05 3.80 5.50
C PHE A 84 4.28 4.76 4.61
N ARG A 85 4.13 6.01 5.08
CA ARG A 85 3.49 7.09 4.32
C ARG A 85 4.49 7.81 3.42
N ILE A 86 3.98 8.40 2.35
CA ILE A 86 4.78 9.23 1.43
C ILE A 86 4.78 10.70 1.85
N GLY A 87 3.67 11.18 2.46
CA GLY A 87 3.51 12.56 2.89
C GLY A 87 2.37 13.29 2.16
N TYR A 88 2.64 14.08 1.17
CA TYR A 88 1.79 15.15 0.65
C TYR A 88 0.74 14.76 -0.40
N ILE A 89 0.34 13.50 -0.50
CA ILE A 89 -0.67 13.06 -1.47
C ILE A 89 -2.10 13.10 -0.89
N GLY A 90 -3.08 13.33 -1.78
CA GLY A 90 -4.47 13.55 -1.40
C GLY A 90 -5.09 12.42 -0.58
N PHE A 91 -4.79 11.15 -0.91
CA PHE A 91 -5.20 10.00 -0.11
C PHE A 91 -4.78 10.14 1.37
N GLU A 92 -3.52 10.43 1.62
CA GLU A 92 -3.01 10.53 2.98
C GLU A 92 -3.58 11.74 3.73
N GLN A 93 -3.72 12.88 3.05
CA GLN A 93 -4.33 14.08 3.64
C GLN A 93 -5.79 13.83 4.05
N THR A 94 -6.51 13.01 3.29
CA THR A 94 -7.92 12.72 3.54
C THR A 94 -8.12 11.61 4.58
N TRP A 95 -7.27 10.57 4.56
CA TRP A 95 -7.56 9.33 5.26
C TRP A 95 -6.68 9.04 6.46
N MET A 96 -5.43 9.57 6.54
CA MET A 96 -4.46 9.15 7.56
C MET A 96 -4.96 9.30 8.99
N ASP A 97 -5.56 10.42 9.36
CA ASP A 97 -6.06 10.64 10.71
C ASP A 97 -7.12 9.60 11.09
N ARG A 98 -8.05 9.32 10.17
CA ARG A 98 -9.10 8.32 10.39
C ARG A 98 -8.52 6.91 10.47
N LEU A 99 -7.57 6.57 9.62
CA LEU A 99 -6.90 5.26 9.61
C LEU A 99 -6.17 5.03 10.94
N MET A 100 -5.37 5.99 11.37
CA MET A 100 -4.55 5.85 12.57
C MET A 100 -5.38 5.88 13.86
N ASN A 101 -6.44 6.66 13.91
CA ASN A 101 -7.38 6.64 15.05
C ASN A 101 -8.04 5.27 15.24
N ASN A 102 -8.29 4.55 14.14
CA ASN A 102 -8.86 3.20 14.18
C ASN A 102 -7.81 2.10 14.41
N THR A 103 -6.53 2.38 14.20
CA THR A 103 -5.44 1.41 14.33
C THR A 103 -4.25 1.99 15.13
N PRO A 104 -4.44 2.39 16.41
CA PRO A 104 -3.44 3.12 17.19
C PRO A 104 -2.17 2.30 17.52
N HIS A 105 -2.20 1.00 17.28
CA HIS A 105 -1.06 0.11 17.50
C HIS A 105 -0.06 0.09 16.33
N ILE A 106 -0.43 0.67 15.17
CA ILE A 106 0.43 0.69 14.00
C ILE A 106 1.47 1.80 14.13
N GLN A 107 2.74 1.47 13.93
CA GLN A 107 3.81 2.44 13.83
C GLN A 107 3.78 3.13 12.45
N VAL A 108 3.67 4.46 12.44
CA VAL A 108 3.69 5.26 11.19
C VAL A 108 5.07 5.85 10.98
N PHE A 109 5.62 5.62 9.79
CA PHE A 109 6.88 6.18 9.33
C PHE A 109 6.64 7.07 8.12
N ASP A 110 7.04 8.33 8.23
CA ASP A 110 7.00 9.28 7.13
C ASP A 110 8.29 9.17 6.31
N THR A 111 8.17 8.64 5.10
CA THR A 111 9.32 8.41 4.20
C THR A 111 9.78 9.68 3.47
N SER A 112 9.04 10.79 3.58
CA SER A 112 9.46 12.10 3.05
C SER A 112 10.30 12.90 4.04
N LYS A 113 10.38 12.46 5.29
CA LYS A 113 11.09 13.21 6.33
C LYS A 113 12.58 13.35 6.01
N GLY A 114 13.05 14.60 5.94
CA GLY A 114 14.43 14.92 5.63
C GLY A 114 14.73 15.01 4.12
N ILE A 115 13.70 14.99 3.29
CA ILE A 115 13.80 15.23 1.84
C ILE A 115 13.29 16.64 1.54
N ASP A 116 14.07 17.41 0.79
CA ASP A 116 13.63 18.70 0.26
C ASP A 116 12.64 18.46 -0.87
N LEU A 117 11.38 18.85 -0.65
CA LEU A 117 10.30 18.61 -1.60
C LEU A 117 10.28 19.73 -2.66
N ILE A 118 10.18 19.34 -3.92
CA ILE A 118 9.88 20.26 -5.02
C ILE A 118 8.35 20.43 -5.05
N LEU A 119 7.89 21.56 -4.51
CA LEU A 119 6.47 21.91 -4.57
C LEU A 119 6.23 22.72 -5.85
N ASN A 120 5.32 22.24 -6.70
CA ASN A 120 4.83 23.03 -7.81
C ASN A 120 3.93 24.13 -7.24
N ASN A 121 4.47 25.31 -7.08
CA ASN A 121 3.67 26.50 -6.84
C ASN A 121 3.01 26.89 -8.18
N ASP A 122 1.97 26.16 -8.58
CA ASP A 122 1.08 26.58 -9.65
C ASP A 122 0.19 27.70 -9.14
N ASP A 123 0.83 28.80 -8.74
CA ASP A 123 0.18 30.09 -8.56
C ASP A 123 -0.01 30.70 -9.97
N HIS A 124 -0.85 30.02 -10.78
CA HIS A 124 -1.43 30.65 -11.94
C HIS A 124 -2.49 31.62 -11.44
N GLY A 125 -2.01 32.75 -10.96
CA GLY A 125 -2.82 33.94 -10.78
C GLY A 125 -3.46 34.31 -12.12
N HIS A 126 -4.63 33.76 -12.39
CA HIS A 126 -5.53 34.28 -13.39
C HIS A 126 -6.05 35.63 -12.86
N ALA A 127 -5.22 36.67 -13.03
CA ALA A 127 -5.68 38.03 -12.96
C ALA A 127 -6.68 38.24 -14.13
N HIS A 128 -7.93 37.97 -13.88
CA HIS A 128 -9.01 38.45 -14.73
C HIS A 128 -9.04 39.96 -14.56
N GLY A 129 -8.30 40.66 -15.42
CA GLY A 129 -8.45 42.09 -15.63
C GLY A 129 -9.87 42.36 -16.13
N HIS A 130 -10.74 42.80 -15.25
CA HIS A 130 -11.97 43.43 -15.64
C HIS A 130 -11.64 44.77 -16.31
N ASN A 131 -11.54 44.75 -17.64
CA ASN A 131 -11.62 45.97 -18.43
C ASN A 131 -13.01 46.54 -18.26
N SER A 132 -13.11 47.62 -17.48
CA SER A 132 -14.25 48.50 -17.43
C SER A 132 -14.43 49.12 -18.81
N HIS A 133 -15.39 48.65 -19.58
CA HIS A 133 -15.85 49.34 -20.77
C HIS A 133 -16.66 50.57 -20.34
N ASP A 134 -16.00 51.73 -20.52
CA ASP A 134 -16.60 53.01 -20.42
C ASP A 134 -17.80 53.18 -21.35
N GLY A 135 -18.79 53.90 -20.85
CA GLY A 135 -20.11 54.06 -21.41
C GLY A 135 -20.12 54.77 -22.76
N HIS A 136 -20.92 54.24 -23.66
CA HIS A 136 -21.44 54.98 -24.79
C HIS A 136 -22.72 55.69 -24.38
N ILE A 137 -22.61 57.00 -24.23
CA ILE A 137 -23.72 57.94 -24.13
C ILE A 137 -24.32 58.09 -25.52
N HIS A 138 -25.50 57.56 -25.77
CA HIS A 138 -26.28 57.94 -26.93
C HIS A 138 -27.08 59.19 -26.58
N ALA A 139 -26.63 60.30 -27.17
CA ALA A 139 -27.44 61.51 -27.23
C ALA A 139 -28.57 61.31 -28.25
N VAL A 140 -29.79 61.53 -27.78
CA VAL A 140 -31.00 61.63 -28.61
C VAL A 140 -31.19 63.13 -28.85
N GLU A 141 -31.22 63.53 -30.08
CA GLU A 141 -31.66 64.86 -30.49
C GLU A 141 -32.84 64.76 -31.50
N PRO A 142 -33.54 65.85 -31.69
CA PRO A 142 -35.02 65.99 -31.49
C PRO A 142 -35.79 65.74 -32.76
#